data_900ca6d6fb95db3ec9e7a28e50442fd1
#
_entry.id   900ca6d6fb95db3ec9e7a28e50442fd1
#
_cell.length_a   1.000
_cell.length_b   1.000
_cell.length_c   1.000
_cell.angle_alpha   90.00
_cell.angle_beta   90.00
_cell.angle_gamma   90.00
#
_symmetry.space_group_name_H-M   'P 1'
#
loop_
_entity.id
_entity.type
_entity.pdbx_description
1 polymer ?
#
loop_
_entity_poly.entity_id
_entity_poly.type
_entity_poly.pdbx_seq_one_letter_code
_entity_poly.pdbx_strand_id
1 'polypeptide(L)'
;LYRISQESQNQKCLLLPVQENAEIANIKVIADNKQVKAFNVKLAKDHVDYYVPLYMNEFAGLKGLALDIHVNGDYSKEGLNALTCWENMKFSDSFDMKNREQYRPVFHHTPVYGWMNDPNGMFYKDGVWNLYFQYNPYGSQWENMTWGHSTSTDLVHWKFQGAPIQPDAIGTIFSGSAVVDKNNTGLGKGAVVALYTSAGENQTQSMAYSTDNGKTFTKYEGNPIITSNVPDFRDPHMFWNEDIKKWNMIMAVGQHMEIYSSDNLKDWKYESSFGEKYGNHGGVWECPDLMKMKVRGTGKEKWMLICNINPGGPSGGSATQYFIGDFDGHKFTCDSKPEVTKWMDYGKDHYATVSFDNAPNGRRVAIAWMSNWQYANQVPTQQYRSGNSIPRDLGLFEYKGETYCSVVPSPEMTAARSKKAGKKLTASCEMVVNLKGNATITLSNDKGEKVVMNYDAKAETFSMDRTKSGKMDFSKDFAAVTKAPTYGNISQLRIFIDKSSIEALDADGKMSMTNLVFPSKPYNKVTVKGKGKYQIYDIK
;
A
#
# COMPACT_ATOMS: atom_id res chain seq x y z
N LEU A 1 18.69 30.64 -7.16
CA LEU A 1 17.45 30.83 -7.92
C LEU A 1 17.65 30.41 -9.37
N TYR A 2 16.90 29.43 -9.83
CA TYR A 2 16.90 28.95 -11.20
C TYR A 2 15.68 29.47 -11.93
N ARG A 3 15.86 30.33 -12.95
CA ARG A 3 14.76 30.93 -13.71
C ARG A 3 14.37 30.03 -14.89
N ILE A 4 13.07 29.85 -15.09
CA ILE A 4 12.50 29.08 -16.18
C ILE A 4 12.05 30.06 -17.27
N SER A 5 12.64 29.94 -18.46
CA SER A 5 12.27 30.80 -19.60
C SER A 5 10.88 30.47 -20.12
N GLN A 6 10.25 31.42 -20.83
CA GLN A 6 8.95 31.19 -21.46
C GLN A 6 8.99 30.11 -22.52
N GLU A 7 10.10 29.99 -23.24
CA GLU A 7 10.31 28.93 -24.25
C GLU A 7 10.37 27.55 -23.58
N SER A 8 11.06 27.45 -22.42
CA SER A 8 11.16 26.22 -21.65
C SER A 8 9.82 25.78 -21.07
N GLN A 9 8.90 26.70 -20.78
CA GLN A 9 7.55 26.39 -20.28
C GLN A 9 6.69 25.66 -21.31
N ASN A 10 7.00 25.73 -22.59
CA ASN A 10 6.28 25.03 -23.65
C ASN A 10 6.64 23.54 -23.70
N GLN A 11 7.70 23.12 -23.03
CA GLN A 11 8.05 21.72 -22.93
C GLN A 11 7.21 21.04 -21.84
N LYS A 12 7.01 19.72 -21.95
CA LYS A 12 6.12 18.97 -21.07
C LYS A 12 6.60 18.96 -19.62
N CYS A 13 7.90 18.81 -19.39
CA CYS A 13 8.45 18.71 -18.04
C CYS A 13 9.88 19.21 -17.95
N LEU A 14 10.26 19.55 -16.72
CA LEU A 14 11.64 19.71 -16.31
C LEU A 14 12.09 18.41 -15.65
N LEU A 15 13.13 17.78 -16.19
CA LEU A 15 13.70 16.57 -15.62
C LEU A 15 14.68 16.95 -14.52
N LEU A 16 14.41 16.46 -13.30
CA LEU A 16 15.23 16.69 -12.13
C LEU A 16 16.13 15.46 -11.91
N PRO A 17 17.46 15.63 -11.88
CA PRO A 17 18.38 14.53 -11.64
C PRO A 17 18.44 14.19 -10.16
N VAL A 18 18.28 12.91 -9.83
CA VAL A 18 18.23 12.42 -8.45
C VAL A 18 19.45 11.54 -8.16
N GLN A 19 20.01 11.73 -6.96
CA GLN A 19 21.02 10.85 -6.37
C GLN A 19 20.52 10.42 -5.01
N GLU A 20 20.19 9.16 -4.83
CA GLU A 20 19.51 8.66 -3.63
C GLU A 20 20.29 8.86 -2.32
N ASN A 21 21.60 8.91 -2.38
CA ASN A 21 22.43 9.17 -1.20
C ASN A 21 22.86 10.64 -1.06
N ALA A 22 22.28 11.55 -1.84
CA ALA A 22 22.54 12.98 -1.69
C ALA A 22 21.68 13.57 -0.57
N GLU A 23 22.06 14.78 -0.13
CA GLU A 23 21.27 15.55 0.81
C GLU A 23 19.94 15.99 0.18
N ILE A 24 18.91 16.14 1.02
CA ILE A 24 17.60 16.64 0.59
C ILE A 24 17.72 18.12 0.22
N ALA A 25 17.31 18.46 -0.99
CA ALA A 25 17.09 19.84 -1.41
C ALA A 25 15.61 20.17 -1.31
N ASN A 26 15.29 21.33 -0.77
CA ASN A 26 13.93 21.87 -0.82
C ASN A 26 13.79 22.78 -2.03
N ILE A 27 12.84 22.49 -2.90
CA ILE A 27 12.54 23.31 -4.07
C ILE A 27 11.21 24.01 -3.86
N LYS A 28 11.22 25.34 -4.01
CA LYS A 28 10.03 26.16 -4.07
C LYS A 28 9.84 26.65 -5.50
N VAL A 29 8.68 26.41 -6.06
CA VAL A 29 8.32 26.94 -7.36
C VAL A 29 7.63 28.29 -7.13
N ILE A 30 8.19 29.32 -7.74
CA ILE A 30 7.74 30.69 -7.63
C ILE A 30 7.15 31.12 -8.97
N ALA A 31 5.98 31.75 -8.96
CA ALA A 31 5.35 32.36 -10.12
C ALA A 31 4.92 33.77 -9.74
N ASP A 32 5.35 34.78 -10.50
CA ASP A 32 5.04 36.20 -10.24
C ASP A 32 5.33 36.59 -8.77
N ASN A 33 6.48 36.17 -8.27
CA ASN A 33 6.97 36.40 -6.91
C ASN A 33 6.14 35.74 -5.79
N LYS A 34 5.27 34.76 -6.13
CA LYS A 34 4.49 34.00 -5.16
C LYS A 34 4.86 32.52 -5.22
N GLN A 35 4.99 31.91 -4.04
CA GLN A 35 5.19 30.46 -3.97
C GLN A 35 3.91 29.73 -4.38
N VAL A 36 4.03 28.86 -5.39
CA VAL A 36 2.89 28.05 -5.89
C VAL A 36 3.04 26.57 -5.61
N LYS A 37 4.25 26.10 -5.29
CA LYS A 37 4.52 24.71 -4.94
C LYS A 37 5.80 24.62 -4.13
N ALA A 38 5.89 23.64 -3.24
CA ALA A 38 7.14 23.28 -2.57
C ALA A 38 7.23 21.76 -2.45
N PHE A 39 8.42 21.23 -2.63
CA PHE A 39 8.68 19.81 -2.46
C PHE A 39 10.16 19.57 -2.17
N ASN A 40 10.45 18.37 -1.69
CA ASN A 40 11.80 17.92 -1.40
C ASN A 40 12.29 16.95 -2.48
N VAL A 41 13.56 17.05 -2.85
CA VAL A 41 14.18 16.15 -3.82
C VAL A 41 15.66 16.00 -3.47
N LYS A 42 16.19 14.81 -3.64
CA LYS A 42 17.63 14.54 -3.47
C LYS A 42 18.35 14.85 -4.77
N LEU A 43 18.57 16.13 -5.03
CA LEU A 43 19.24 16.58 -6.26
C LEU A 43 20.68 16.04 -6.35
N ALA A 44 21.04 15.58 -7.53
CA ALA A 44 22.33 14.97 -7.79
C ALA A 44 23.48 15.90 -7.47
N LYS A 45 24.43 15.41 -6.66
CA LYS A 45 25.65 16.10 -6.27
C LYS A 45 26.86 15.61 -7.09
N ASP A 46 27.05 14.30 -7.17
CA ASP A 46 28.21 13.67 -7.81
C ASP A 46 27.84 12.90 -9.08
N HIS A 47 26.69 12.25 -9.08
CA HIS A 47 26.21 11.43 -10.19
C HIS A 47 24.68 11.41 -10.21
N VAL A 48 24.12 10.93 -11.29
CA VAL A 48 22.65 10.81 -11.46
C VAL A 48 22.27 9.34 -11.41
N ASP A 49 21.42 8.97 -10.45
CA ASP A 49 20.88 7.62 -10.37
C ASP A 49 19.68 7.47 -11.33
N TYR A 50 18.80 8.45 -11.36
CA TYR A 50 17.62 8.51 -12.23
C TYR A 50 17.06 9.93 -12.27
N TYR A 51 16.07 10.15 -13.14
CA TYR A 51 15.37 11.43 -13.25
C TYR A 51 13.93 11.30 -12.79
N VAL A 52 13.40 12.42 -12.27
CA VAL A 52 11.96 12.57 -11.99
C VAL A 52 11.43 13.80 -12.72
N PRO A 53 10.16 13.78 -13.20
CA PRO A 53 9.61 14.91 -13.94
C PRO A 53 8.93 15.91 -13.01
N LEU A 54 9.19 17.20 -13.25
CA LEU A 54 8.33 18.27 -12.76
C LEU A 54 7.50 18.73 -13.97
N TYR A 55 6.21 18.40 -13.99
CA TYR A 55 5.36 18.67 -15.13
C TYR A 55 4.97 20.14 -15.20
N MET A 56 5.17 20.76 -16.36
CA MET A 56 4.91 22.19 -16.58
C MET A 56 3.42 22.51 -16.66
N ASN A 57 2.57 21.52 -16.99
CA ASN A 57 1.11 21.75 -17.02
C ASN A 57 0.52 22.10 -15.65
N GLU A 58 1.20 21.76 -14.56
CA GLU A 58 0.79 22.20 -13.21
C GLU A 58 0.81 23.73 -13.07
N PHE A 59 1.62 24.39 -13.88
CA PHE A 59 1.85 25.84 -13.84
C PHE A 59 1.28 26.56 -15.07
N ALA A 60 0.34 25.93 -15.76
CA ALA A 60 -0.28 26.49 -16.95
C ALA A 60 -0.92 27.86 -16.65
N GLY A 61 -0.64 28.85 -17.52
CA GLY A 61 -1.13 30.20 -17.35
C GLY A 61 -0.38 31.06 -16.34
N LEU A 62 0.58 30.48 -15.61
CA LEU A 62 1.42 31.24 -14.67
C LEU A 62 2.66 31.78 -15.40
N LYS A 63 3.13 32.96 -14.98
CA LYS A 63 4.27 33.65 -15.60
C LYS A 63 5.40 33.85 -14.60
N GLY A 64 6.59 34.13 -15.10
CA GLY A 64 7.74 34.43 -14.26
C GLY A 64 8.14 33.25 -13.36
N LEU A 65 8.11 32.02 -13.91
CA LEU A 65 8.44 30.83 -13.14
C LEU A 65 9.93 30.79 -12.77
N ALA A 66 10.18 30.44 -11.52
CA ALA A 66 11.52 30.24 -11.01
C ALA A 66 11.52 29.13 -9.95
N LEU A 67 12.66 28.46 -9.83
CA LEU A 67 12.88 27.51 -8.74
C LEU A 67 13.82 28.14 -7.72
N ASP A 68 13.39 28.17 -6.48
CA ASP A 68 14.22 28.56 -5.35
C ASP A 68 14.68 27.26 -4.66
N ILE A 69 15.96 26.97 -4.75
CA ILE A 69 16.52 25.69 -4.34
C ILE A 69 17.38 25.91 -3.09
N HIS A 70 16.98 25.26 -2.00
CA HIS A 70 17.74 25.21 -0.76
C HIS A 70 18.27 23.81 -0.52
N VAL A 71 19.56 23.70 -0.29
CA VAL A 71 20.19 22.43 0.05
C VAL A 71 20.68 22.49 1.48
N ASN A 72 20.23 21.55 2.30
CA ASN A 72 20.75 21.36 3.65
C ASN A 72 22.04 20.54 3.58
N GLY A 73 23.05 20.93 4.34
CA GLY A 73 24.34 20.26 4.37
C GLY A 73 25.51 21.22 4.27
N ASP A 74 26.71 20.69 4.44
CA ASP A 74 27.95 21.49 4.36
C ASP A 74 28.46 21.54 2.92
N TYR A 75 28.08 22.56 2.21
CA TYR A 75 28.57 22.85 0.86
C TYR A 75 29.65 23.94 0.86
N SER A 76 30.25 24.23 2.02
CA SER A 76 31.16 25.35 2.22
C SER A 76 32.39 25.36 1.31
N LYS A 77 32.83 24.19 0.86
CA LYS A 77 34.00 24.05 -0.01
C LYS A 77 33.70 24.14 -1.50
N GLU A 78 32.51 23.68 -1.89
CA GLU A 78 32.15 23.50 -3.29
C GLU A 78 31.02 24.41 -3.72
N GLY A 79 30.15 24.79 -2.76
CA GLY A 79 28.98 25.60 -3.03
C GLY A 79 27.96 24.90 -3.91
N LEU A 80 26.78 25.50 -4.04
CA LEU A 80 25.70 24.97 -4.89
C LEU A 80 26.08 24.87 -6.36
N ASN A 81 26.99 25.72 -6.83
CA ASN A 81 27.38 25.77 -8.25
C ASN A 81 28.18 24.57 -8.71
N ALA A 82 28.76 23.80 -7.77
CA ALA A 82 29.53 22.60 -8.07
C ALA A 82 28.67 21.34 -8.19
N LEU A 83 27.35 21.44 -7.95
CA LEU A 83 26.48 20.27 -7.95
C LEU A 83 26.18 19.78 -9.36
N THR A 84 26.24 18.47 -9.56
CA THR A 84 25.92 17.80 -10.82
C THR A 84 24.53 18.15 -11.33
N CYS A 85 23.59 18.48 -10.44
CA CYS A 85 22.22 18.80 -10.84
C CYS A 85 22.11 19.96 -11.83
N TRP A 86 23.00 20.97 -11.74
CA TRP A 86 22.95 22.12 -12.66
C TRP A 86 23.27 21.74 -14.10
N GLU A 87 24.14 20.77 -14.30
CA GLU A 87 24.53 20.30 -15.64
C GLU A 87 23.49 19.34 -16.22
N ASN A 88 22.71 18.69 -15.35
CA ASN A 88 21.82 17.60 -15.73
C ASN A 88 20.32 17.94 -15.62
N MET A 89 19.95 19.09 -15.05
CA MET A 89 18.57 19.57 -15.15
C MET A 89 18.30 19.96 -16.59
N LYS A 90 17.22 19.41 -17.16
CA LYS A 90 16.90 19.66 -18.57
C LYS A 90 15.41 19.58 -18.82
N PHE A 91 14.92 20.41 -19.74
CA PHE A 91 13.55 20.33 -20.21
C PHE A 91 13.40 19.20 -21.22
N SER A 92 12.22 18.60 -21.25
CA SER A 92 11.91 17.50 -22.17
C SER A 92 10.43 17.54 -22.53
N ASP A 93 10.12 17.17 -23.78
CA ASP A 93 8.74 17.02 -24.25
C ASP A 93 8.12 15.69 -23.83
N SER A 94 8.89 14.81 -23.21
CA SER A 94 8.44 13.52 -22.75
C SER A 94 9.20 13.05 -21.52
N PHE A 95 8.55 12.21 -20.73
CA PHE A 95 9.16 11.41 -19.69
C PHE A 95 8.79 9.95 -19.94
N ASP A 96 9.79 9.08 -20.05
CA ASP A 96 9.55 7.67 -20.31
C ASP A 96 8.99 7.01 -19.04
N MET A 97 7.70 6.68 -19.10
CA MET A 97 6.98 6.01 -18.02
C MET A 97 7.02 4.49 -18.15
N LYS A 98 7.68 3.96 -19.18
CA LYS A 98 7.84 2.51 -19.36
C LYS A 98 9.08 2.03 -18.62
N ASN A 99 8.91 1.80 -17.35
CA ASN A 99 9.98 1.26 -16.55
C ASN A 99 10.21 -0.21 -16.91
N ARG A 100 11.44 -0.53 -17.32
CA ARG A 100 11.84 -1.88 -17.77
C ARG A 100 12.79 -2.56 -16.78
N GLU A 101 12.83 -2.12 -15.55
CA GLU A 101 13.67 -2.77 -14.53
C GLU A 101 13.25 -4.23 -14.37
N GLN A 102 14.24 -5.09 -14.14
CA GLN A 102 14.03 -6.54 -14.09
C GLN A 102 13.03 -6.97 -13.02
N TYR A 103 12.84 -6.18 -11.97
CA TYR A 103 11.96 -6.51 -10.85
C TYR A 103 10.56 -5.90 -10.97
N ARG A 104 10.28 -5.15 -12.05
CA ARG A 104 8.95 -4.58 -12.29
C ARG A 104 7.92 -5.70 -12.44
N PRO A 105 6.92 -5.80 -11.55
CA PRO A 105 5.94 -6.88 -11.63
C PRO A 105 5.04 -6.78 -12.86
N VAL A 106 4.49 -7.91 -13.24
CA VAL A 106 3.57 -8.03 -14.38
C VAL A 106 2.13 -7.78 -13.94
N PHE A 107 1.72 -8.36 -12.79
CA PHE A 107 0.32 -8.33 -12.37
C PHE A 107 0.08 -7.74 -10.98
N HIS A 108 1.03 -6.97 -10.47
CA HIS A 108 0.87 -6.21 -9.23
C HIS A 108 0.88 -4.72 -9.54
N HIS A 109 0.09 -3.95 -8.81
CA HIS A 109 0.13 -2.50 -8.92
C HIS A 109 1.46 -1.96 -8.36
N THR A 110 2.07 -1.04 -9.10
CA THR A 110 3.22 -0.24 -8.67
C THR A 110 3.03 1.20 -9.13
N PRO A 111 3.71 2.17 -8.52
CA PRO A 111 3.78 3.49 -9.15
C PRO A 111 4.57 3.35 -10.46
N VAL A 112 4.23 4.14 -11.45
CA VAL A 112 4.94 4.12 -12.75
C VAL A 112 6.37 4.61 -12.56
N TYR A 113 6.54 5.62 -11.71
CA TYR A 113 7.82 6.12 -11.22
C TYR A 113 7.62 6.65 -9.81
N GLY A 114 8.69 6.79 -9.05
CA GLY A 114 8.64 7.29 -7.68
C GLY A 114 8.38 6.19 -6.64
N TRP A 115 8.06 6.62 -5.47
CA TRP A 115 7.82 5.78 -4.29
C TRP A 115 6.33 5.66 -3.98
N MET A 116 5.91 4.48 -3.52
CA MET A 116 4.60 4.35 -2.87
C MET A 116 4.69 3.58 -1.55
N ASN A 117 3.75 3.85 -0.63
CA ASN A 117 3.52 2.99 0.53
C ASN A 117 2.03 2.69 0.70
N ASP A 118 1.34 3.18 1.71
CA ASP A 118 -0.02 2.76 2.07
C ASP A 118 -1.02 2.89 0.91
N PRO A 119 -1.85 1.87 0.65
CA PRO A 119 -3.05 2.05 -0.15
C PRO A 119 -4.04 2.96 0.57
N ASN A 120 -4.67 3.87 -0.16
CA ASN A 120 -5.55 4.90 0.38
C ASN A 120 -6.83 5.03 -0.45
N GLY A 121 -7.86 5.62 0.14
CA GLY A 121 -9.02 6.13 -0.58
C GLY A 121 -9.71 5.14 -1.50
N MET A 122 -9.69 3.87 -1.18
CA MET A 122 -10.09 2.81 -2.10
C MET A 122 -11.61 2.70 -2.19
N PHE A 123 -12.15 2.75 -3.40
CA PHE A 123 -13.58 2.57 -3.65
C PHE A 123 -13.83 1.94 -5.03
N TYR A 124 -15.00 1.30 -5.14
CA TYR A 124 -15.51 0.79 -6.39
C TYR A 124 -16.73 1.62 -6.80
N LYS A 125 -16.74 2.08 -8.04
CA LYS A 125 -17.88 2.85 -8.56
C LYS A 125 -17.97 2.65 -10.08
N ASP A 126 -19.18 2.37 -10.57
CA ASP A 126 -19.50 2.26 -12.00
C ASP A 126 -18.54 1.33 -12.77
N GLY A 127 -18.25 0.17 -12.18
CA GLY A 127 -17.40 -0.85 -12.79
C GLY A 127 -15.90 -0.59 -12.67
N VAL A 128 -15.49 0.43 -11.93
CA VAL A 128 -14.09 0.83 -11.79
C VAL A 128 -13.63 0.74 -10.35
N TRP A 129 -12.52 0.02 -10.13
CA TRP A 129 -11.80 -0.02 -8.87
C TRP A 129 -10.83 1.16 -8.84
N ASN A 130 -10.92 1.98 -7.80
CA ASN A 130 -10.05 3.13 -7.59
C ASN A 130 -9.11 2.86 -6.45
N LEU A 131 -7.82 3.03 -6.69
CA LEU A 131 -6.75 2.86 -5.70
C LEU A 131 -5.95 4.15 -5.65
N TYR A 132 -6.02 4.83 -4.52
CA TYR A 132 -5.09 5.91 -4.22
C TYR A 132 -3.99 5.34 -3.34
N PHE A 133 -2.87 6.03 -3.25
CA PHE A 133 -1.74 5.54 -2.48
C PHE A 133 -0.85 6.67 -2.03
N GLN A 134 -0.18 6.45 -0.92
CA GLN A 134 0.87 7.34 -0.46
C GLN A 134 1.99 7.36 -1.49
N TYR A 135 2.28 8.53 -2.05
CA TYR A 135 3.09 8.67 -3.25
C TYR A 135 4.13 9.78 -3.09
N ASN A 136 5.35 9.52 -3.53
CA ASN A 136 6.36 10.54 -3.75
C ASN A 136 6.68 10.61 -5.25
N PRO A 137 6.27 11.67 -5.96
CA PRO A 137 6.57 11.82 -7.39
C PRO A 137 7.98 12.35 -7.67
N TYR A 138 8.76 12.71 -6.64
CA TYR A 138 10.07 13.35 -6.81
C TYR A 138 11.24 12.50 -6.31
N GLY A 139 11.03 11.21 -6.18
CA GLY A 139 12.06 10.28 -5.79
C GLY A 139 11.49 8.92 -5.43
N SER A 140 12.34 7.90 -5.40
CA SER A 140 11.95 6.53 -5.10
C SER A 140 12.23 6.14 -3.65
N GLN A 141 12.25 7.14 -2.77
CA GLN A 141 12.31 6.97 -1.31
C GLN A 141 11.16 7.77 -0.69
N TRP A 142 10.81 7.44 0.55
CA TRP A 142 9.72 8.12 1.24
C TRP A 142 10.01 9.61 1.37
N GLU A 143 9.12 10.44 0.89
CA GLU A 143 9.12 11.90 1.00
C GLU A 143 7.82 12.44 0.36
N ASN A 144 7.50 13.72 0.56
CA ASN A 144 6.47 14.47 -0.18
C ASN A 144 5.09 13.79 -0.24
N MET A 145 4.64 13.19 0.84
CA MET A 145 3.42 12.39 0.81
C MET A 145 2.25 13.10 0.15
N THR A 146 1.76 12.46 -0.87
CA THR A 146 0.74 12.91 -1.81
C THR A 146 -0.15 11.69 -2.09
N TRP A 147 -1.40 11.87 -2.45
CA TRP A 147 -2.19 10.74 -2.96
C TRP A 147 -1.99 10.60 -4.46
N GLY A 148 -1.29 9.53 -4.86
CA GLY A 148 -1.31 9.05 -6.23
C GLY A 148 -2.63 8.31 -6.49
N HIS A 149 -2.96 8.08 -7.77
CA HIS A 149 -4.22 7.45 -8.17
C HIS A 149 -4.02 6.50 -9.34
N SER A 150 -4.54 5.30 -9.20
CA SER A 150 -4.64 4.31 -10.28
C SER A 150 -6.05 3.71 -10.34
N THR A 151 -6.47 3.27 -11.52
CA THR A 151 -7.77 2.65 -11.74
C THR A 151 -7.63 1.30 -12.41
N SER A 152 -8.61 0.41 -12.18
CA SER A 152 -8.66 -0.91 -12.81
C SER A 152 -10.10 -1.36 -12.98
N THR A 153 -10.38 -2.09 -14.05
CA THR A 153 -11.66 -2.77 -14.25
C THR A 153 -11.62 -4.24 -13.81
N ASP A 154 -10.43 -4.77 -13.52
CA ASP A 154 -10.24 -6.20 -13.21
C ASP A 154 -9.41 -6.48 -11.96
N LEU A 155 -8.98 -5.46 -11.22
CA LEU A 155 -8.12 -5.57 -10.03
C LEU A 155 -6.71 -6.13 -10.28
N VAL A 156 -6.36 -6.41 -11.52
CA VAL A 156 -5.08 -7.00 -11.90
C VAL A 156 -4.23 -6.03 -12.74
N HIS A 157 -4.87 -5.38 -13.69
CA HIS A 157 -4.23 -4.41 -14.58
C HIS A 157 -4.64 -3.00 -14.18
N TRP A 158 -3.66 -2.19 -13.83
CA TRP A 158 -3.86 -0.85 -13.27
C TRP A 158 -3.35 0.22 -14.22
N LYS A 159 -4.10 1.31 -14.31
CA LYS A 159 -3.74 2.47 -15.12
C LYS A 159 -3.52 3.68 -14.20
N PHE A 160 -2.33 4.25 -14.26
CA PHE A 160 -1.97 5.45 -13.50
C PHE A 160 -2.76 6.66 -13.99
N GLN A 161 -3.34 7.42 -13.06
CA GLN A 161 -4.20 8.57 -13.35
C GLN A 161 -3.64 9.90 -12.83
N GLY A 162 -2.45 9.89 -12.22
CA GLY A 162 -1.85 11.09 -11.66
C GLY A 162 -1.93 11.15 -10.14
N ALA A 163 -1.88 12.36 -9.59
CA ALA A 163 -1.85 12.60 -8.15
C ALA A 163 -2.86 13.71 -7.77
N PRO A 164 -4.13 13.38 -7.56
CA PRO A 164 -5.20 14.38 -7.45
C PRO A 164 -5.26 15.11 -6.10
N ILE A 165 -4.64 14.60 -5.04
CA ILE A 165 -4.62 15.27 -3.73
C ILE A 165 -3.16 15.55 -3.36
N GLN A 166 -2.79 16.82 -3.42
CA GLN A 166 -1.41 17.26 -3.21
C GLN A 166 -1.26 18.07 -1.93
N PRO A 167 -0.05 18.13 -1.35
CA PRO A 167 0.24 18.94 -0.19
C PRO A 167 -0.23 20.37 -0.31
N ASP A 168 -0.60 20.96 0.81
CA ASP A 168 -1.02 22.35 0.93
C ASP A 168 -0.40 22.97 2.20
N ALA A 169 -0.86 24.18 2.56
CA ALA A 169 -0.32 24.89 3.72
C ALA A 169 -0.56 24.15 5.06
N ILE A 170 -1.55 23.25 5.13
CA ILE A 170 -1.83 22.49 6.36
C ILE A 170 -0.79 21.39 6.54
N GLY A 171 -0.32 20.78 5.44
CA GLY A 171 0.71 19.76 5.50
C GLY A 171 0.74 18.86 4.27
N THR A 172 1.58 17.84 4.34
CA THR A 172 1.58 16.75 3.37
C THR A 172 0.36 15.85 3.61
N ILE A 173 0.06 15.01 2.62
CA ILE A 173 -1.17 14.22 2.61
C ILE A 173 -0.84 12.79 3.04
N PHE A 174 -1.13 12.46 4.29
CA PHE A 174 -0.95 11.12 4.83
C PHE A 174 -2.16 10.24 4.52
N SER A 175 -2.17 9.04 5.07
CA SER A 175 -3.17 8.04 4.74
C SER A 175 -4.58 8.42 5.17
N GLY A 176 -5.53 7.81 4.51
CA GLY A 176 -6.95 7.97 4.77
C GLY A 176 -7.79 7.07 3.87
N SER A 177 -9.07 7.40 3.78
CA SER A 177 -10.06 6.61 3.08
C SER A 177 -10.96 7.46 2.20
N ALA A 178 -11.76 6.81 1.38
CA ALA A 178 -12.80 7.47 0.61
C ALA A 178 -14.08 6.63 0.65
N VAL A 179 -15.21 7.30 0.54
CA VAL A 179 -16.53 6.66 0.45
C VAL A 179 -17.31 7.24 -0.71
N VAL A 180 -18.17 6.40 -1.29
CA VAL A 180 -19.16 6.86 -2.25
C VAL A 180 -20.41 7.28 -1.46
N ASP A 181 -20.75 8.57 -1.51
CA ASP A 181 -21.88 9.13 -0.77
C ASP A 181 -23.20 8.83 -1.47
N LYS A 182 -23.67 7.59 -1.35
CA LYS A 182 -24.95 7.14 -1.89
C LYS A 182 -26.16 7.75 -1.17
N ASN A 183 -25.94 8.23 0.05
CA ASN A 183 -27.00 8.71 0.92
C ASN A 183 -27.21 10.22 0.83
N ASN A 184 -26.44 10.89 -0.03
CA ASN A 184 -26.53 12.32 -0.30
C ASN A 184 -26.51 13.15 1.00
N THR A 185 -25.47 12.97 1.79
CA THR A 185 -25.33 13.60 3.10
C THR A 185 -24.79 15.04 3.05
N GLY A 186 -24.81 15.68 1.89
CA GLY A 186 -24.57 17.13 1.78
C GLY A 186 -23.47 17.58 0.84
N LEU A 187 -22.81 16.66 0.12
CA LEU A 187 -21.72 16.99 -0.82
C LEU A 187 -22.06 16.65 -2.28
N GLY A 188 -23.30 16.28 -2.54
CA GLY A 188 -23.79 15.84 -3.83
C GLY A 188 -24.08 14.35 -3.84
N LYS A 189 -25.16 13.94 -4.53
CA LYS A 189 -25.54 12.53 -4.64
C LYS A 189 -24.47 11.75 -5.39
N GLY A 190 -23.93 10.71 -4.76
CA GLY A 190 -22.90 9.88 -5.36
C GLY A 190 -21.51 10.53 -5.41
N ALA A 191 -21.29 11.66 -4.71
CA ALA A 191 -19.97 12.25 -4.60
C ALA A 191 -19.02 11.28 -3.90
N VAL A 192 -17.77 11.30 -4.30
CA VAL A 192 -16.70 10.58 -3.60
C VAL A 192 -16.11 11.53 -2.57
N VAL A 193 -16.15 11.12 -1.31
CA VAL A 193 -15.65 11.92 -0.19
C VAL A 193 -14.41 11.26 0.38
N ALA A 194 -13.30 11.98 0.40
CA ALA A 194 -12.03 11.53 0.98
C ALA A 194 -11.80 12.22 2.32
N LEU A 195 -11.28 11.46 3.26
CA LEU A 195 -10.81 11.95 4.55
C LEU A 195 -9.38 11.44 4.75
N TYR A 196 -8.46 12.35 5.03
CA TYR A 196 -7.04 12.04 5.12
C TYR A 196 -6.38 12.84 6.23
N THR A 197 -5.21 12.40 6.64
CA THR A 197 -4.41 13.12 7.62
C THR A 197 -3.56 14.17 6.93
N SER A 198 -3.65 15.41 7.41
CA SER A 198 -2.74 16.50 7.05
C SER A 198 -1.57 16.48 8.04
N ALA A 199 -0.36 16.19 7.53
CA ALA A 199 0.84 16.09 8.35
C ALA A 199 1.63 17.40 8.28
N GLY A 200 1.31 18.31 9.17
CA GLY A 200 1.99 19.58 9.34
C GLY A 200 2.68 19.63 10.70
N GLU A 201 2.53 20.74 11.39
CA GLU A 201 3.01 20.88 12.77
C GLU A 201 2.38 19.82 13.68
N ASN A 202 1.09 19.56 13.50
CA ASN A 202 0.36 18.47 14.13
C ASN A 202 -0.24 17.58 13.05
N GLN A 203 -0.68 16.38 13.43
CA GLN A 203 -1.47 15.52 12.56
C GLN A 203 -2.95 15.83 12.79
N THR A 204 -3.58 16.39 11.77
CA THR A 204 -4.99 16.78 11.78
C THR A 204 -5.71 16.09 10.61
N GLN A 205 -7.05 16.07 10.63
CA GLN A 205 -7.79 15.40 9.58
C GLN A 205 -8.45 16.40 8.67
N SER A 206 -8.32 16.18 7.37
CA SER A 206 -8.85 17.05 6.32
C SER A 206 -9.71 16.26 5.35
N MET A 207 -10.58 16.96 4.65
CA MET A 207 -11.55 16.37 3.75
C MET A 207 -11.44 16.98 2.35
N ALA A 208 -11.69 16.15 1.34
CA ALA A 208 -11.85 16.58 -0.03
C ALA A 208 -13.00 15.79 -0.66
N TYR A 209 -13.61 16.32 -1.71
CA TYR A 209 -14.70 15.64 -2.40
C TYR A 209 -14.57 15.75 -3.90
N SER A 210 -15.12 14.77 -4.60
CA SER A 210 -15.05 14.63 -6.05
C SER A 210 -16.46 14.42 -6.62
N THR A 211 -16.76 15.13 -7.69
CA THR A 211 -18.01 14.96 -8.47
C THR A 211 -17.76 14.35 -9.85
N ASP A 212 -16.51 13.94 -10.13
CA ASP A 212 -16.10 13.34 -11.42
C ASP A 212 -15.53 11.93 -11.24
N ASN A 213 -16.06 11.17 -10.29
CA ASN A 213 -15.67 9.79 -10.00
C ASN A 213 -14.22 9.64 -9.51
N GLY A 214 -13.73 10.62 -8.78
CA GLY A 214 -12.42 10.55 -8.16
C GLY A 214 -11.24 10.98 -9.02
N LYS A 215 -11.51 11.59 -10.18
CA LYS A 215 -10.43 12.13 -11.05
C LYS A 215 -9.82 13.39 -10.47
N THR A 216 -10.67 14.29 -9.98
CA THR A 216 -10.26 15.53 -9.33
C THR A 216 -11.00 15.70 -8.02
N PHE A 217 -10.35 16.37 -7.07
CA PHE A 217 -10.90 16.63 -5.76
C PHE A 217 -10.88 18.12 -5.44
N THR A 218 -11.93 18.59 -4.78
CA THR A 218 -12.00 19.92 -4.18
C THR A 218 -11.76 19.77 -2.68
N LYS A 219 -10.75 20.43 -2.16
CA LYS A 219 -10.48 20.45 -0.72
C LYS A 219 -11.54 21.28 -0.01
N TYR A 220 -12.00 20.79 1.13
CA TYR A 220 -13.02 21.47 1.92
C TYR A 220 -12.45 22.75 2.53
N GLU A 221 -13.18 23.86 2.42
CA GLU A 221 -12.73 25.17 2.90
C GLU A 221 -12.52 25.22 4.43
N GLY A 222 -13.28 24.42 5.17
CA GLY A 222 -13.19 24.34 6.62
C GLY A 222 -12.08 23.44 7.17
N ASN A 223 -11.19 22.94 6.31
CA ASN A 223 -10.09 22.08 6.76
C ASN A 223 -9.13 22.81 7.70
N PRO A 224 -8.54 22.12 8.70
CA PRO A 224 -8.83 20.75 9.10
C PRO A 224 -10.18 20.62 9.83
N ILE A 225 -10.84 19.47 9.68
CA ILE A 225 -12.14 19.23 10.32
C ILE A 225 -12.02 18.54 11.69
N ILE A 226 -10.91 17.86 11.94
CA ILE A 226 -10.62 17.25 13.23
C ILE A 226 -9.19 17.64 13.59
N THR A 227 -9.01 18.26 14.75
CA THR A 227 -7.71 18.71 15.22
C THR A 227 -7.31 17.96 16.48
N SER A 228 -6.00 17.76 16.64
CA SER A 228 -5.42 17.16 17.84
C SER A 228 -3.96 17.55 17.92
N ASN A 229 -3.44 17.63 19.13
CA ASN A 229 -2.00 17.76 19.39
C ASN A 229 -1.39 16.43 19.88
N VAL A 230 -2.16 15.34 19.82
CA VAL A 230 -1.68 14.01 20.15
C VAL A 230 -0.76 13.53 19.02
N PRO A 231 0.45 13.04 19.33
CA PRO A 231 1.31 12.40 18.33
C PRO A 231 0.65 11.16 17.72
N ASP A 232 0.99 10.84 16.46
CA ASP A 232 0.50 9.65 15.76
C ASP A 232 -1.03 9.54 15.69
N PHE A 233 -1.69 10.68 15.46
CA PHE A 233 -3.13 10.82 15.29
C PHE A 233 -3.45 10.83 13.80
N ARG A 234 -3.73 9.64 13.20
CA ARG A 234 -3.79 9.53 11.75
C ARG A 234 -4.57 8.34 11.20
N ASP A 235 -4.72 8.33 9.88
CA ASP A 235 -5.23 7.24 9.05
C ASP A 235 -6.73 6.99 9.25
N PRO A 236 -7.59 8.02 9.05
CA PRO A 236 -9.03 7.85 9.24
C PRO A 236 -9.63 6.92 8.18
N HIS A 237 -10.42 5.95 8.61
CA HIS A 237 -11.14 5.05 7.73
C HIS A 237 -12.64 5.18 7.96
N MET A 238 -13.34 5.72 6.96
CA MET A 238 -14.78 5.95 6.99
C MET A 238 -15.55 4.76 6.39
N PHE A 239 -16.75 4.54 6.88
CA PHE A 239 -17.68 3.63 6.24
C PHE A 239 -19.13 3.96 6.65
N TRP A 240 -20.07 3.61 5.78
CA TRP A 240 -21.48 3.70 6.11
C TRP A 240 -21.88 2.49 6.97
N ASN A 241 -22.51 2.74 8.12
CA ASN A 241 -23.00 1.70 8.99
C ASN A 241 -24.53 1.58 8.83
N GLU A 242 -24.95 0.56 8.08
CA GLU A 242 -26.35 0.32 7.78
C GLU A 242 -27.17 0.03 9.04
N ASP A 243 -26.57 -0.56 10.06
CA ASP A 243 -27.26 -0.92 11.31
C ASP A 243 -27.77 0.29 12.08
N ILE A 244 -27.04 1.40 12.04
CA ILE A 244 -27.39 2.64 12.76
C ILE A 244 -27.74 3.79 11.82
N LYS A 245 -27.67 3.59 10.50
CA LYS A 245 -27.94 4.61 9.48
C LYS A 245 -27.12 5.88 9.67
N LYS A 246 -25.83 5.69 9.94
CA LYS A 246 -24.85 6.76 10.13
C LYS A 246 -23.52 6.39 9.51
N TRP A 247 -22.68 7.40 9.30
CA TRP A 247 -21.28 7.19 8.99
C TRP A 247 -20.51 6.88 10.26
N ASN A 248 -19.62 5.90 10.21
CA ASN A 248 -18.61 5.68 11.23
C ASN A 248 -17.23 5.95 10.64
N MET A 249 -16.29 6.22 11.52
CA MET A 249 -14.87 6.36 11.19
C MET A 249 -14.06 5.75 12.32
N ILE A 250 -13.02 5.00 11.95
CA ILE A 250 -12.01 4.51 12.87
C ILE A 250 -10.69 5.19 12.58
N MET A 251 -9.99 5.62 13.63
CA MET A 251 -8.76 6.40 13.59
C MET A 251 -7.69 5.75 14.44
N ALA A 252 -6.45 5.73 13.96
CA ALA A 252 -5.30 5.29 14.76
C ALA A 252 -4.78 6.45 15.61
N VAL A 253 -4.61 6.18 16.90
CA VAL A 253 -4.15 7.16 17.89
C VAL A 253 -3.03 6.51 18.73
N GLY A 254 -1.81 6.46 18.17
CA GLY A 254 -0.66 5.91 18.85
C GLY A 254 -0.76 4.41 19.11
N GLN A 255 -1.30 4.02 20.26
CA GLN A 255 -1.37 2.63 20.74
C GLN A 255 -2.81 2.16 20.95
N HIS A 256 -3.78 2.88 20.39
CA HIS A 256 -5.19 2.50 20.44
C HIS A 256 -5.91 3.05 19.21
N MET A 257 -7.16 2.61 19.02
CA MET A 257 -8.04 3.13 17.98
C MET A 257 -9.13 3.98 18.60
N GLU A 258 -9.58 5.00 17.89
CA GLU A 258 -10.74 5.80 18.26
C GLU A 258 -11.84 5.65 17.22
N ILE A 259 -13.09 5.65 17.70
CA ILE A 259 -14.28 5.49 16.88
C ILE A 259 -15.09 6.78 16.92
N TYR A 260 -15.54 7.20 15.75
CA TYR A 260 -16.33 8.42 15.54
C TYR A 260 -17.58 8.10 14.74
N SER A 261 -18.58 8.97 14.84
CA SER A 261 -19.80 8.90 14.03
C SER A 261 -20.12 10.26 13.42
N SER A 262 -20.86 10.25 12.30
CA SER A 262 -21.28 11.47 11.63
C SER A 262 -22.57 11.25 10.84
N ASP A 263 -23.39 12.30 10.77
CA ASP A 263 -24.56 12.33 9.89
C ASP A 263 -24.25 12.90 8.50
N ASN A 264 -23.16 13.65 8.36
CA ASN A 264 -22.90 14.48 7.16
C ASN A 264 -21.48 14.40 6.60
N LEU A 265 -20.61 13.53 7.15
CA LEU A 265 -19.19 13.38 6.77
C LEU A 265 -18.30 14.57 7.11
N LYS A 266 -18.86 15.65 7.64
CA LYS A 266 -18.10 16.87 8.00
C LYS A 266 -17.90 17.01 9.49
N ASP A 267 -18.97 16.76 10.26
CA ASP A 267 -19.00 16.90 11.71
C ASP A 267 -18.92 15.52 12.34
N TRP A 268 -17.81 15.24 13.01
CA TRP A 268 -17.51 13.94 13.59
C TRP A 268 -17.57 13.98 15.10
N LYS A 269 -18.37 13.07 15.67
CA LYS A 269 -18.52 12.91 17.11
C LYS A 269 -17.67 11.74 17.59
N TYR A 270 -16.82 11.98 18.58
CA TYR A 270 -16.09 10.92 19.27
C TYR A 270 -17.06 10.00 20.00
N GLU A 271 -16.93 8.70 19.81
CA GLU A 271 -17.77 7.69 20.44
C GLU A 271 -17.03 6.89 21.51
N SER A 272 -15.88 6.31 21.18
CA SER A 272 -15.14 5.42 22.08
C SER A 272 -13.72 5.16 21.62
N SER A 273 -12.94 4.51 22.49
CA SER A 273 -11.60 4.02 22.18
C SER A 273 -11.55 2.50 22.33
N PHE A 274 -10.64 1.87 21.59
CA PHE A 274 -10.38 0.43 21.70
C PHE A 274 -8.91 0.14 21.56
N GLY A 275 -8.42 -0.85 22.31
CA GLY A 275 -7.18 -1.55 21.98
C GLY A 275 -6.02 -1.30 22.92
N GLU A 276 -6.12 -0.35 23.85
CA GLU A 276 -5.01 -0.01 24.74
C GLU A 276 -4.44 -1.22 25.48
N LYS A 277 -5.29 -2.20 25.82
CA LYS A 277 -4.90 -3.41 26.57
C LYS A 277 -4.97 -4.69 25.72
N TYR A 278 -5.19 -4.58 24.41
CA TYR A 278 -5.41 -5.73 23.53
C TYR A 278 -4.31 -5.86 22.48
N GLY A 279 -3.92 -7.10 22.21
CA GLY A 279 -3.04 -7.44 21.11
C GLY A 279 -1.59 -7.02 21.29
N ASN A 280 -0.89 -6.86 20.19
CA ASN A 280 0.52 -6.51 20.16
C ASN A 280 0.70 -4.99 20.22
N HIS A 281 1.61 -4.53 21.04
CA HIS A 281 1.97 -3.13 21.26
C HIS A 281 3.46 -2.86 21.03
N GLY A 282 4.13 -3.70 20.23
CA GLY A 282 5.55 -3.54 19.93
C GLY A 282 5.89 -2.38 19.01
N GLY A 283 4.89 -1.66 18.50
CA GLY A 283 5.06 -0.53 17.60
C GLY A 283 3.84 0.36 17.54
N VAL A 284 3.90 1.35 16.65
CA VAL A 284 2.81 2.30 16.42
C VAL A 284 1.68 1.60 15.66
N TRP A 285 0.45 1.85 16.08
CA TRP A 285 -0.77 1.39 15.43
C TRP A 285 -1.14 2.34 14.30
N GLU A 286 -1.40 1.79 13.12
CA GLU A 286 -1.66 2.55 11.90
C GLU A 286 -2.76 1.91 11.05
N CYS A 287 -3.28 2.64 10.07
CA CYS A 287 -4.15 2.17 8.98
C CYS A 287 -5.26 1.23 9.46
N PRO A 288 -6.19 1.72 10.31
CA PRO A 288 -7.29 0.88 10.78
C PRO A 288 -8.36 0.70 9.72
N ASP A 289 -9.14 -0.37 9.89
CA ASP A 289 -10.37 -0.60 9.16
C ASP A 289 -11.34 -1.34 10.09
N LEU A 290 -12.63 -1.29 9.79
CA LEU A 290 -13.65 -1.93 10.60
C LEU A 290 -14.80 -2.38 9.69
N MET A 291 -15.12 -3.68 9.72
CA MET A 291 -16.09 -4.23 8.78
C MET A 291 -16.86 -5.40 9.36
N LYS A 292 -18.14 -5.51 8.97
CA LYS A 292 -18.99 -6.63 9.35
C LYS A 292 -18.93 -7.72 8.28
N MET A 293 -18.77 -8.98 8.69
CA MET A 293 -18.70 -10.12 7.79
C MET A 293 -19.39 -11.33 8.39
N LYS A 294 -19.83 -12.22 7.51
CA LYS A 294 -20.41 -13.52 7.92
C LYS A 294 -19.31 -14.48 8.35
N VAL A 295 -19.60 -15.25 9.40
CA VAL A 295 -18.74 -16.34 9.85
C VAL A 295 -19.16 -17.60 9.09
N ARG A 296 -18.23 -18.16 8.34
CA ARG A 296 -18.45 -19.33 7.47
C ARG A 296 -19.17 -20.46 8.21
N GLY A 297 -20.25 -20.97 7.62
CA GLY A 297 -20.97 -22.15 8.10
C GLY A 297 -21.81 -21.97 9.36
N THR A 298 -21.95 -20.74 9.88
CA THR A 298 -22.65 -20.51 11.15
C THR A 298 -23.89 -19.61 11.05
N GLY A 299 -24.03 -18.85 9.98
CA GLY A 299 -25.07 -17.82 9.87
C GLY A 299 -24.85 -16.60 10.78
N LYS A 300 -23.80 -16.58 11.60
CA LYS A 300 -23.45 -15.44 12.45
C LYS A 300 -22.76 -14.36 11.66
N GLU A 301 -22.91 -13.12 12.11
CA GLU A 301 -22.11 -11.99 11.62
C GLU A 301 -21.25 -11.46 12.76
N LYS A 302 -20.02 -11.10 12.45
CA LYS A 302 -19.07 -10.48 13.38
C LYS A 302 -18.37 -9.31 12.70
N TRP A 303 -17.82 -8.44 13.52
CA TRP A 303 -17.02 -7.31 13.06
C TRP A 303 -15.54 -7.63 13.19
N MET A 304 -14.77 -7.22 12.19
CA MET A 304 -13.31 -7.29 12.23
C MET A 304 -12.73 -5.89 12.23
N LEU A 305 -11.85 -5.64 13.19
CA LEU A 305 -11.07 -4.42 13.28
C LEU A 305 -9.65 -4.74 12.84
N ILE A 306 -9.21 -4.09 11.75
CA ILE A 306 -7.82 -4.21 11.26
C ILE A 306 -6.97 -3.17 11.98
N CYS A 307 -5.78 -3.60 12.41
CA CYS A 307 -4.78 -2.77 13.05
C CYS A 307 -3.40 -3.11 12.50
N ASN A 308 -2.90 -2.27 11.62
CA ASN A 308 -1.52 -2.42 11.13
C ASN A 308 -0.56 -1.89 12.21
N ILE A 309 0.57 -2.53 12.36
CA ILE A 309 1.55 -2.17 13.41
C ILE A 309 2.98 -2.18 12.85
N ASN A 310 3.76 -1.17 13.23
CA ASN A 310 5.16 -1.08 12.84
C ASN A 310 6.01 -0.38 13.93
N PRO A 311 7.07 -1.06 14.45
CA PRO A 311 7.37 -2.48 14.30
C PRO A 311 6.42 -3.36 15.10
N GLY A 312 6.74 -4.63 15.30
CA GLY A 312 5.97 -5.54 16.14
C GLY A 312 5.46 -6.79 15.41
N GLY A 313 5.71 -6.93 14.12
CA GLY A 313 5.26 -8.06 13.35
C GLY A 313 5.84 -9.41 13.81
N PRO A 314 5.22 -10.53 13.43
CA PRO A 314 5.62 -11.87 13.86
C PRO A 314 7.01 -12.26 13.35
N SER A 315 7.47 -11.67 12.25
CA SER A 315 8.79 -11.91 11.68
C SER A 315 9.68 -10.66 11.71
N GLY A 316 9.30 -9.67 12.51
CA GLY A 316 9.98 -8.38 12.64
C GLY A 316 9.42 -7.31 11.70
N GLY A 317 9.40 -6.07 12.18
CA GLY A 317 8.95 -4.92 11.40
C GLY A 317 7.45 -4.83 11.23
N SER A 318 7.04 -4.46 10.04
CA SER A 318 5.66 -4.15 9.68
C SER A 318 4.78 -5.40 9.56
N ALA A 319 3.54 -5.33 10.06
CA ALA A 319 2.57 -6.42 9.91
C ALA A 319 1.14 -5.94 10.12
N THR A 320 0.18 -6.79 9.79
CA THR A 320 -1.26 -6.52 9.92
C THR A 320 -1.86 -7.43 10.97
N GLN A 321 -2.20 -6.88 12.14
CA GLN A 321 -2.98 -7.61 13.13
C GLN A 321 -4.47 -7.25 13.01
N TYR A 322 -5.32 -8.05 13.61
CA TYR A 322 -6.77 -7.79 13.59
C TYR A 322 -7.43 -8.32 14.85
N PHE A 323 -8.63 -7.82 15.10
CA PHE A 323 -9.48 -8.21 16.23
C PHE A 323 -10.87 -8.55 15.72
N ILE A 324 -11.47 -9.57 16.29
CA ILE A 324 -12.84 -9.99 15.97
C ILE A 324 -13.73 -9.72 17.17
N GLY A 325 -14.92 -9.19 16.91
CA GLY A 325 -15.88 -8.90 17.98
C GLY A 325 -17.20 -8.37 17.49
N ASP A 326 -17.82 -7.57 18.32
CA ASP A 326 -19.10 -6.92 18.03
C ASP A 326 -18.94 -5.40 18.00
N PHE A 327 -19.75 -4.74 17.20
CA PHE A 327 -19.74 -3.30 17.08
C PHE A 327 -21.18 -2.78 16.96
N ASP A 328 -21.57 -1.88 17.87
CA ASP A 328 -22.92 -1.33 17.91
C ASP A 328 -23.05 0.06 17.27
N GLY A 329 -22.01 0.51 16.57
CA GLY A 329 -21.92 1.86 16.00
C GLY A 329 -21.25 2.86 16.93
N HIS A 330 -21.04 2.49 18.18
CA HIS A 330 -20.44 3.34 19.21
C HIS A 330 -19.20 2.72 19.82
N LYS A 331 -19.22 1.42 20.09
CA LYS A 331 -18.14 0.72 20.78
C LYS A 331 -17.85 -0.64 20.14
N PHE A 332 -16.56 -0.94 19.93
CA PHE A 332 -16.09 -2.26 19.54
C PHE A 332 -15.74 -3.07 20.79
N THR A 333 -16.23 -4.30 20.85
CA THR A 333 -15.97 -5.23 21.94
C THR A 333 -15.30 -6.49 21.36
N CYS A 334 -14.05 -6.76 21.77
CA CYS A 334 -13.28 -7.91 21.27
C CYS A 334 -13.76 -9.20 21.92
N ASP A 335 -13.90 -10.27 21.14
CA ASP A 335 -14.31 -11.59 21.63
C ASP A 335 -13.15 -12.34 22.30
N SER A 336 -11.92 -12.09 21.88
CA SER A 336 -10.74 -12.76 22.40
C SER A 336 -10.24 -12.11 23.68
N LYS A 337 -9.42 -12.86 24.45
CA LYS A 337 -8.73 -12.33 25.62
C LYS A 337 -7.70 -11.28 25.19
N PRO A 338 -7.35 -10.33 26.08
CA PRO A 338 -6.41 -9.25 25.75
C PRO A 338 -5.05 -9.71 25.21
N GLU A 339 -4.53 -10.83 25.69
CA GLU A 339 -3.22 -11.36 25.30
C GLU A 339 -3.20 -12.04 23.91
N VAL A 340 -4.35 -12.26 23.29
CA VAL A 340 -4.44 -12.93 21.98
C VAL A 340 -4.06 -11.97 20.89
N THR A 341 -3.11 -12.36 20.04
CA THR A 341 -2.70 -11.63 18.84
C THR A 341 -3.00 -12.48 17.62
N LYS A 342 -3.69 -11.88 16.64
CA LYS A 342 -4.00 -12.52 15.35
C LYS A 342 -3.40 -11.72 14.22
N TRP A 343 -2.74 -12.41 13.30
CA TRP A 343 -2.10 -11.79 12.13
C TRP A 343 -2.83 -12.19 10.86
N MET A 344 -3.04 -11.21 9.98
CA MET A 344 -3.72 -11.45 8.70
C MET A 344 -2.79 -12.12 7.68
N ASP A 345 -1.50 -11.86 7.77
CA ASP A 345 -0.48 -12.42 6.89
C ASP A 345 0.79 -12.67 7.71
N TYR A 346 1.49 -13.74 7.43
CA TYR A 346 2.66 -14.15 8.20
C TYR A 346 3.97 -13.94 7.46
N GLY A 347 3.93 -13.38 6.25
CA GLY A 347 5.13 -12.94 5.54
C GLY A 347 5.69 -11.66 6.13
N LYS A 348 6.81 -11.22 5.60
CA LYS A 348 7.42 -9.94 6.00
C LYS A 348 6.85 -8.74 5.24
N ASP A 349 6.19 -8.96 4.12
CA ASP A 349 5.88 -7.89 3.17
C ASP A 349 4.38 -7.72 2.95
N HIS A 350 3.68 -7.48 4.05
CA HIS A 350 2.25 -7.24 4.05
C HIS A 350 1.92 -6.18 5.11
N TYR A 351 1.59 -4.98 4.67
CA TYR A 351 1.34 -3.86 5.58
C TYR A 351 0.28 -2.90 5.05
N ALA A 352 -0.29 -2.10 5.94
CA ALA A 352 -1.25 -1.04 5.65
C ALA A 352 -2.50 -1.53 4.92
N THR A 353 -2.88 -2.77 5.14
CA THR A 353 -4.04 -3.41 4.50
C THR A 353 -5.32 -2.72 4.92
N VAL A 354 -6.10 -2.28 3.94
CA VAL A 354 -7.46 -1.76 4.10
C VAL A 354 -8.34 -2.22 2.94
N SER A 355 -9.65 -2.09 3.09
CA SER A 355 -10.63 -2.56 2.12
C SER A 355 -11.18 -1.45 1.24
N PHE A 356 -11.72 -1.85 0.07
CA PHE A 356 -12.44 -0.95 -0.83
C PHE A 356 -13.84 -0.66 -0.31
N ASP A 357 -14.21 0.61 -0.32
CA ASP A 357 -15.60 1.01 -0.11
C ASP A 357 -16.46 0.60 -1.32
N ASN A 358 -17.69 0.24 -1.06
CA ASN A 358 -18.69 -0.01 -2.10
C ASN A 358 -18.36 -1.16 -3.06
N ALA A 359 -17.60 -2.15 -2.63
CA ALA A 359 -17.32 -3.33 -3.45
C ALA A 359 -18.64 -4.07 -3.80
N PRO A 360 -18.76 -4.63 -5.02
CA PRO A 360 -20.01 -5.27 -5.44
C PRO A 360 -20.31 -6.52 -4.63
N ASN A 361 -21.62 -6.84 -4.48
CA ASN A 361 -22.10 -8.06 -3.84
C ASN A 361 -21.69 -8.21 -2.36
N GLY A 362 -21.47 -7.11 -1.67
CA GLY A 362 -21.06 -7.12 -0.26
C GLY A 362 -19.67 -7.68 -0.01
N ARG A 363 -18.85 -7.80 -1.04
CA ARG A 363 -17.47 -8.28 -0.92
C ARG A 363 -16.62 -7.33 -0.08
N ARG A 364 -15.69 -7.90 0.65
CA ARG A 364 -14.65 -7.15 1.37
C ARG A 364 -13.33 -7.40 0.67
N VAL A 365 -13.00 -6.56 -0.28
CA VAL A 365 -11.78 -6.66 -1.08
C VAL A 365 -10.72 -5.77 -0.48
N ALA A 366 -9.56 -6.35 -0.19
CA ALA A 366 -8.44 -5.64 0.44
C ALA A 366 -7.18 -5.78 -0.40
N ILE A 367 -6.31 -4.78 -0.28
CA ILE A 367 -4.97 -4.75 -0.88
C ILE A 367 -4.01 -4.25 0.21
N ALA A 368 -2.82 -4.85 0.27
CA ALA A 368 -1.76 -4.44 1.18
C ALA A 368 -0.63 -3.74 0.44
N TRP A 369 0.14 -2.94 1.16
CA TRP A 369 1.48 -2.54 0.73
C TRP A 369 2.41 -3.75 0.85
N MET A 370 3.04 -4.12 -0.25
CA MET A 370 3.89 -5.31 -0.32
C MET A 370 5.34 -4.91 -0.06
N SER A 371 5.61 -4.51 1.18
CA SER A 371 6.94 -4.19 1.66
C SER A 371 6.99 -4.19 3.19
N ASN A 372 8.12 -3.76 3.75
CA ASN A 372 8.34 -3.70 5.20
C ASN A 372 9.22 -2.48 5.49
N TRP A 373 8.85 -1.70 6.49
CA TRP A 373 9.61 -0.49 6.85
C TRP A 373 11.06 -0.77 7.25
N GLN A 374 11.38 -2.03 7.61
CA GLN A 374 12.77 -2.39 7.91
C GLN A 374 13.73 -2.16 6.74
N TYR A 375 13.24 -2.23 5.49
CA TYR A 375 14.11 -2.13 4.30
C TYR A 375 13.46 -1.50 3.07
N ALA A 376 12.26 -0.98 3.19
CA ALA A 376 11.51 -0.51 2.03
C ALA A 376 12.25 0.54 1.20
N ASN A 377 12.99 1.45 1.86
CA ASN A 377 13.75 2.50 1.17
C ASN A 377 15.01 1.97 0.48
N GLN A 378 15.43 0.73 0.74
CA GLN A 378 16.69 0.15 0.25
C GLN A 378 16.52 -0.98 -0.75
N VAL A 379 15.31 -1.44 -1.04
CA VAL A 379 15.10 -2.52 -2.02
C VAL A 379 15.69 -2.15 -3.39
N PRO A 380 16.16 -3.14 -4.17
CA PRO A 380 17.02 -2.89 -5.35
C PRO A 380 16.22 -2.52 -6.61
N THR A 381 15.44 -1.48 -6.53
CA THR A 381 14.77 -0.84 -7.67
C THR A 381 15.12 0.64 -7.67
N GLN A 382 14.99 1.32 -8.80
CA GLN A 382 15.39 2.72 -8.93
C GLN A 382 14.29 3.65 -9.38
N GLN A 383 13.78 3.50 -10.59
CA GLN A 383 12.79 4.44 -11.11
C GLN A 383 11.45 4.37 -10.37
N TYR A 384 11.14 3.22 -9.82
CA TYR A 384 9.99 3.04 -8.93
C TYR A 384 10.40 2.31 -7.68
N ARG A 385 9.61 2.41 -6.61
CA ARG A 385 9.85 1.59 -5.42
C ARG A 385 8.54 1.28 -4.71
N SER A 386 8.37 0.00 -4.35
CA SER A 386 7.21 -0.61 -3.74
C SER A 386 6.07 -0.91 -4.71
N GLY A 387 5.14 -1.72 -4.24
CA GLY A 387 3.95 -2.13 -4.96
C GLY A 387 2.92 -2.66 -3.99
N ASN A 388 1.81 -3.13 -4.54
CA ASN A 388 0.73 -3.72 -3.76
C ASN A 388 0.69 -5.23 -3.91
N SER A 389 0.12 -5.90 -2.90
CA SER A 389 -0.24 -7.32 -2.97
C SER A 389 -1.30 -7.55 -4.05
N ILE A 390 -1.54 -8.82 -4.39
CA ILE A 390 -2.75 -9.18 -5.14
C ILE A 390 -3.98 -8.77 -4.32
N PRO A 391 -5.13 -8.52 -4.99
CA PRO A 391 -6.39 -8.28 -4.28
C PRO A 391 -6.85 -9.56 -3.59
N ARG A 392 -7.45 -9.40 -2.42
CA ARG A 392 -7.89 -10.51 -1.57
C ARG A 392 -9.30 -10.26 -1.08
N ASP A 393 -10.13 -11.27 -1.14
CA ASP A 393 -11.45 -11.24 -0.52
C ASP A 393 -11.34 -11.73 0.91
N LEU A 394 -11.87 -10.95 1.84
CA LEU A 394 -11.84 -11.23 3.27
C LEU A 394 -13.15 -11.86 3.73
N GLY A 395 -13.06 -12.75 4.69
CA GLY A 395 -14.19 -13.40 5.35
C GLY A 395 -13.79 -13.81 6.76
N LEU A 396 -14.63 -14.63 7.39
CA LEU A 396 -14.38 -15.14 8.75
C LEU A 396 -14.62 -16.66 8.80
N PHE A 397 -13.84 -17.35 9.62
CA PHE A 397 -14.02 -18.77 9.91
C PHE A 397 -13.73 -19.07 11.38
N GLU A 398 -14.29 -20.16 11.88
CA GLU A 398 -14.05 -20.61 13.25
C GLU A 398 -13.07 -21.80 13.27
N TYR A 399 -12.18 -21.81 14.24
CA TYR A 399 -11.26 -22.90 14.51
C TYR A 399 -11.00 -22.99 16.01
N LYS A 400 -11.30 -24.15 16.62
CA LYS A 400 -11.09 -24.43 18.05
C LYS A 400 -11.57 -23.31 18.98
N GLY A 401 -12.79 -22.81 18.71
CA GLY A 401 -13.45 -21.81 19.56
C GLY A 401 -13.05 -20.36 19.33
N GLU A 402 -12.12 -20.11 18.40
CA GLU A 402 -11.73 -18.75 18.01
C GLU A 402 -12.21 -18.45 16.58
N THR A 403 -12.50 -17.18 16.32
CA THR A 403 -12.84 -16.70 14.97
C THR A 403 -11.64 -16.01 14.34
N TYR A 404 -11.34 -16.39 13.11
CA TYR A 404 -10.19 -15.89 12.36
C TYR A 404 -10.61 -15.24 11.05
N CYS A 405 -9.76 -14.38 10.53
CA CYS A 405 -9.93 -13.79 9.20
C CYS A 405 -9.59 -14.82 8.13
N SER A 406 -10.53 -15.03 7.21
CA SER A 406 -10.29 -15.78 5.98
C SER A 406 -9.77 -14.84 4.91
N VAL A 407 -8.65 -15.20 4.28
CA VAL A 407 -7.99 -14.39 3.24
C VAL A 407 -7.83 -15.26 2.01
N VAL A 408 -8.63 -15.01 0.98
CA VAL A 408 -8.53 -15.74 -0.29
C VAL A 408 -8.15 -14.79 -1.43
N PRO A 409 -7.42 -15.27 -2.45
CA PRO A 409 -7.23 -14.46 -3.65
C PRO A 409 -8.58 -14.07 -4.25
N SER A 410 -8.73 -12.82 -4.64
CA SER A 410 -9.98 -12.37 -5.27
C SER A 410 -10.29 -13.18 -6.53
N PRO A 411 -11.58 -13.38 -6.88
CA PRO A 411 -11.96 -14.15 -8.08
C PRO A 411 -11.31 -13.65 -9.36
N GLU A 412 -10.99 -12.37 -9.43
CA GLU A 412 -10.29 -11.75 -10.55
C GLU A 412 -8.93 -12.38 -10.82
N MET A 413 -8.29 -12.95 -9.79
CA MET A 413 -7.02 -13.65 -9.96
C MET A 413 -7.19 -14.95 -10.71
N THR A 414 -8.30 -15.66 -10.52
CA THR A 414 -8.63 -16.87 -11.31
C THR A 414 -8.92 -16.49 -12.77
N ALA A 415 -9.64 -15.41 -12.99
CA ALA A 415 -9.92 -14.91 -14.33
C ALA A 415 -8.66 -14.48 -15.09
N ALA A 416 -7.61 -14.09 -14.37
CA ALA A 416 -6.34 -13.66 -14.97
C ALA A 416 -5.46 -14.82 -15.44
N ARG A 417 -5.81 -16.06 -15.09
CA ARG A 417 -5.04 -17.25 -15.48
C ARG A 417 -5.08 -17.49 -16.98
N SER A 418 -3.98 -18.04 -17.52
CA SER A 418 -3.99 -18.63 -18.86
C SER A 418 -5.04 -19.76 -18.94
N LYS A 419 -5.55 -20.01 -20.16
CA LYS A 419 -6.60 -21.02 -20.38
C LYS A 419 -6.13 -22.44 -20.09
N LYS A 420 -4.85 -22.74 -20.31
CA LYS A 420 -4.27 -24.06 -20.09
C LYS A 420 -3.24 -24.03 -18.97
N ALA A 421 -3.39 -24.97 -18.05
CA ALA A 421 -2.37 -25.25 -17.06
C ALA A 421 -1.20 -26.00 -17.68
N GLY A 422 -0.02 -25.80 -17.12
CA GLY A 422 1.20 -26.50 -17.51
C GLY A 422 2.07 -26.83 -16.30
N LYS A 423 3.31 -27.19 -16.59
CA LYS A 423 4.31 -27.50 -15.55
C LYS A 423 5.48 -26.53 -15.54
N LYS A 424 5.54 -25.64 -16.49
CA LYS A 424 6.65 -24.71 -16.65
C LYS A 424 6.49 -23.50 -15.73
N LEU A 425 7.49 -23.27 -14.88
CA LEU A 425 7.58 -22.08 -14.05
C LEU A 425 8.02 -20.89 -14.91
N THR A 426 7.26 -19.81 -14.85
CA THR A 426 7.56 -18.56 -15.54
C THR A 426 7.75 -17.43 -14.52
N ALA A 427 8.21 -16.26 -14.99
CA ALA A 427 8.44 -15.12 -14.12
C ALA A 427 7.15 -14.48 -13.58
N SER A 428 6.00 -14.79 -14.19
CA SER A 428 4.70 -14.29 -13.76
C SER A 428 3.64 -15.39 -13.94
N CYS A 429 3.24 -16.01 -12.84
CA CYS A 429 2.35 -17.15 -12.88
C CYS A 429 1.66 -17.39 -11.54
N GLU A 430 0.66 -18.24 -11.57
CA GLU A 430 0.09 -18.86 -10.38
C GLU A 430 0.37 -20.35 -10.39
N MET A 431 0.97 -20.85 -9.31
CA MET A 431 1.17 -22.28 -9.08
C MET A 431 0.12 -22.78 -8.10
N VAL A 432 -0.67 -23.75 -8.53
CA VAL A 432 -1.70 -24.39 -7.69
C VAL A 432 -1.16 -25.74 -7.24
N VAL A 433 -1.04 -25.94 -5.94
CA VAL A 433 -0.53 -27.19 -5.36
C VAL A 433 -1.63 -27.88 -4.58
N ASN A 434 -2.03 -29.06 -5.03
CA ASN A 434 -2.96 -29.92 -4.31
C ASN A 434 -2.19 -30.75 -3.29
N LEU A 435 -2.58 -30.70 -2.04
CA LEU A 435 -1.88 -31.30 -0.92
C LEU A 435 -2.67 -32.46 -0.30
N LYS A 436 -1.99 -33.58 -0.04
CA LYS A 436 -2.54 -34.72 0.70
C LYS A 436 -1.73 -35.05 1.95
N GLY A 437 -0.92 -34.12 2.40
CA GLY A 437 -0.03 -34.25 3.55
C GLY A 437 1.20 -33.39 3.37
N ASN A 438 2.26 -33.70 4.09
CA ASN A 438 3.49 -32.91 4.07
C ASN A 438 4.05 -32.78 2.65
N ALA A 439 4.52 -31.58 2.34
CA ALA A 439 5.14 -31.29 1.06
C ALA A 439 6.19 -30.19 1.20
N THR A 440 7.25 -30.29 0.42
CA THR A 440 8.29 -29.26 0.29
C THR A 440 8.33 -28.81 -1.16
N ILE A 441 8.17 -27.51 -1.37
CA ILE A 441 8.14 -26.88 -2.68
C ILE A 441 9.37 -25.99 -2.79
N THR A 442 10.22 -26.23 -3.78
CA THR A 442 11.42 -25.43 -4.03
C THR A 442 11.31 -24.77 -5.40
N LEU A 443 11.43 -23.45 -5.42
CA LEU A 443 11.58 -22.66 -6.63
C LEU A 443 13.05 -22.28 -6.73
N SER A 444 13.68 -22.48 -7.88
CA SER A 444 15.11 -22.21 -8.04
C SER A 444 15.46 -21.79 -9.46
N ASN A 445 16.68 -21.30 -9.63
CA ASN A 445 17.26 -20.98 -10.92
C ASN A 445 18.68 -21.54 -11.02
N ASP A 446 19.32 -21.37 -12.19
CA ASP A 446 20.67 -21.88 -12.47
C ASP A 446 21.79 -21.08 -11.77
N LYS A 447 21.44 -20.01 -11.06
CA LYS A 447 22.38 -19.25 -10.22
C LYS A 447 22.46 -19.78 -8.79
N GLY A 448 21.78 -20.88 -8.49
CA GLY A 448 21.73 -21.43 -7.14
C GLY A 448 20.83 -20.66 -6.18
N GLU A 449 20.08 -19.69 -6.67
CA GLU A 449 19.10 -18.95 -5.88
C GLU A 449 17.83 -19.78 -5.74
N LYS A 450 17.23 -19.75 -4.55
CA LYS A 450 16.06 -20.58 -4.30
C LYS A 450 15.17 -20.03 -3.18
N VAL A 451 13.90 -20.40 -3.25
CA VAL A 451 12.91 -20.22 -2.19
C VAL A 451 12.34 -21.59 -1.85
N VAL A 452 12.30 -21.92 -0.57
CA VAL A 452 11.81 -23.22 -0.10
C VAL A 452 10.57 -22.99 0.75
N MET A 453 9.46 -23.61 0.33
CA MET A 453 8.19 -23.59 1.06
C MET A 453 7.92 -24.99 1.61
N ASN A 454 7.49 -25.05 2.87
CA ASN A 454 7.24 -26.33 3.54
C ASN A 454 5.88 -26.34 4.23
N TYR A 455 5.05 -27.32 3.90
CA TYR A 455 3.82 -27.60 4.61
C TYR A 455 4.02 -28.83 5.51
N ASP A 456 3.80 -28.64 6.81
CA ASP A 456 3.83 -29.71 7.82
C ASP A 456 2.39 -29.91 8.33
N ALA A 457 1.74 -30.97 7.86
CA ALA A 457 0.35 -31.26 8.17
C ALA A 457 0.14 -31.58 9.66
N LYS A 458 1.08 -32.31 10.29
CA LYS A 458 0.99 -32.68 11.70
C LYS A 458 1.14 -31.47 12.62
N ALA A 459 2.09 -30.61 12.31
CA ALA A 459 2.34 -29.38 13.07
C ALA A 459 1.34 -28.28 12.73
N GLU A 460 0.56 -28.42 11.66
CA GLU A 460 -0.36 -27.41 11.12
C GLU A 460 0.37 -26.08 10.88
N THR A 461 1.49 -26.16 10.14
CA THR A 461 2.31 -25.00 9.81
C THR A 461 2.70 -24.96 8.36
N PHE A 462 2.89 -23.75 7.86
CA PHE A 462 3.47 -23.47 6.55
C PHE A 462 4.62 -22.49 6.73
N SER A 463 5.72 -22.70 6.01
CA SER A 463 6.87 -21.79 6.07
C SER A 463 7.40 -21.46 4.68
N MET A 464 8.06 -20.32 4.59
CA MET A 464 8.76 -19.89 3.38
C MET A 464 10.16 -19.38 3.77
N ASP A 465 11.18 -19.99 3.19
CA ASP A 465 12.58 -19.66 3.40
C ASP A 465 13.10 -18.88 2.18
N ARG A 466 13.41 -17.59 2.37
CA ARG A 466 14.01 -16.75 1.34
C ARG A 466 15.48 -16.40 1.66
N THR A 467 16.13 -17.15 2.55
CA THR A 467 17.51 -16.86 2.96
C THR A 467 18.55 -17.08 1.86
N LYS A 468 18.15 -17.70 0.73
CA LYS A 468 19.00 -17.92 -0.44
C LYS A 468 18.30 -17.48 -1.73
N SER A 469 17.38 -16.52 -1.63
CA SER A 469 16.45 -16.18 -2.70
C SER A 469 17.04 -15.33 -3.84
N GLY A 470 18.13 -14.60 -3.58
CA GLY A 470 18.73 -13.69 -4.56
C GLY A 470 19.45 -12.55 -3.87
N LYS A 471 19.26 -11.32 -4.36
CA LYS A 471 19.88 -10.13 -3.75
C LYS A 471 19.21 -9.84 -2.41
N MET A 472 20.01 -9.75 -1.36
CA MET A 472 19.55 -9.56 0.03
C MET A 472 20.47 -8.62 0.83
N ASP A 473 21.55 -8.14 0.22
CA ASP A 473 22.61 -7.37 0.90
C ASP A 473 22.23 -5.92 1.19
N PHE A 474 21.07 -5.47 0.72
CA PHE A 474 20.56 -4.13 0.99
C PHE A 474 20.03 -3.97 2.43
N SER A 475 19.77 -5.06 3.15
CA SER A 475 19.37 -5.02 4.56
C SER A 475 19.61 -6.36 5.25
N LYS A 476 20.12 -6.29 6.48
CA LYS A 476 20.28 -7.46 7.37
C LYS A 476 18.95 -8.11 7.78
N ASP A 477 17.85 -7.37 7.64
CA ASP A 477 16.52 -7.83 8.05
C ASP A 477 15.76 -8.56 6.94
N PHE A 478 16.32 -8.60 5.71
CA PHE A 478 15.61 -9.15 4.56
C PHE A 478 15.64 -10.67 4.51
N ALA A 479 16.81 -11.30 4.67
CA ALA A 479 16.94 -12.76 4.65
C ALA A 479 16.20 -13.35 5.86
N ALA A 480 15.18 -14.16 5.61
CA ALA A 480 14.30 -14.65 6.67
C ALA A 480 13.60 -15.94 6.28
N VAL A 481 13.22 -16.71 7.32
CA VAL A 481 12.24 -17.77 7.23
C VAL A 481 10.98 -17.28 7.93
N THR A 482 9.87 -17.24 7.19
CA THR A 482 8.57 -16.87 7.76
C THR A 482 7.73 -18.12 7.96
N LYS A 483 6.95 -18.15 9.05
CA LYS A 483 6.18 -19.33 9.44
C LYS A 483 4.78 -18.93 9.88
N ALA A 484 3.78 -19.67 9.40
CA ALA A 484 2.38 -19.42 9.68
C ALA A 484 1.69 -20.67 10.22
N PRO A 485 0.72 -20.52 11.16
CA PRO A 485 -0.22 -21.59 11.46
C PRO A 485 -1.17 -21.77 10.28
N THR A 486 -1.69 -22.98 10.08
CA THR A 486 -2.65 -23.27 9.02
C THR A 486 -4.07 -23.53 9.54
N TYR A 487 -4.26 -23.50 10.86
CA TYR A 487 -5.56 -23.70 11.51
C TYR A 487 -6.30 -24.92 10.94
N GLY A 488 -5.63 -26.08 11.02
CA GLY A 488 -6.09 -27.34 10.43
C GLY A 488 -5.32 -27.69 9.16
N ASN A 489 -5.84 -28.66 8.42
CA ASN A 489 -5.18 -29.14 7.20
C ASN A 489 -5.47 -28.24 6.01
N ILE A 490 -4.46 -28.04 5.20
CA ILE A 490 -4.57 -27.36 3.90
C ILE A 490 -4.66 -28.43 2.81
N SER A 491 -5.65 -28.31 1.91
CA SER A 491 -5.80 -29.21 0.76
C SER A 491 -5.27 -28.62 -0.53
N GLN A 492 -5.17 -27.30 -0.63
CA GLN A 492 -4.70 -26.63 -1.83
C GLN A 492 -4.02 -25.30 -1.48
N LEU A 493 -2.82 -25.10 -2.02
CA LEU A 493 -2.11 -23.83 -1.99
C LEU A 493 -2.24 -23.13 -3.33
N ARG A 494 -2.42 -21.82 -3.28
CA ARG A 494 -2.35 -20.94 -4.44
C ARG A 494 -1.15 -20.01 -4.26
N ILE A 495 -0.15 -20.17 -5.12
CA ILE A 495 1.12 -19.47 -4.99
C ILE A 495 1.28 -18.54 -6.20
N PHE A 496 1.31 -17.24 -5.94
CA PHE A 496 1.44 -16.22 -6.97
C PHE A 496 2.90 -15.77 -7.03
N ILE A 497 3.50 -15.96 -8.19
CA ILE A 497 4.91 -15.67 -8.43
C ILE A 497 4.99 -14.57 -9.47
N ASP A 498 5.58 -13.44 -9.09
CA ASP A 498 5.88 -12.35 -10.00
C ASP A 498 7.38 -12.08 -9.96
N LYS A 499 7.84 -11.07 -10.68
CA LYS A 499 9.28 -10.82 -10.85
C LYS A 499 10.00 -10.51 -9.55
N SER A 500 9.31 -10.00 -8.55
CA SER A 500 9.92 -9.63 -7.27
C SER A 500 9.08 -10.04 -6.06
N SER A 501 8.17 -10.99 -6.19
CA SER A 501 7.33 -11.41 -5.06
C SER A 501 6.85 -12.85 -5.17
N ILE A 502 6.58 -13.44 -4.02
CA ILE A 502 5.90 -14.72 -3.87
C ILE A 502 4.83 -14.56 -2.80
N GLU A 503 3.59 -14.82 -3.18
CA GLU A 503 2.45 -14.80 -2.27
C GLU A 503 1.85 -16.19 -2.22
N ALA A 504 1.88 -16.84 -1.06
CA ALA A 504 1.32 -18.17 -0.85
C ALA A 504 0.08 -18.05 0.02
N LEU A 505 -1.05 -18.58 -0.48
CA LEU A 505 -2.32 -18.56 0.23
C LEU A 505 -2.96 -19.94 0.20
N ASP A 506 -3.59 -20.31 1.32
CA ASP A 506 -4.51 -21.43 1.33
C ASP A 506 -5.74 -21.07 0.50
N ALA A 507 -6.17 -21.97 -0.38
CA ALA A 507 -7.34 -21.74 -1.24
C ALA A 507 -8.62 -21.52 -0.42
N ASP A 508 -8.72 -22.08 0.79
CA ASP A 508 -9.85 -21.89 1.70
C ASP A 508 -9.67 -20.70 2.65
N GLY A 509 -8.56 -20.00 2.57
CA GLY A 509 -8.34 -18.74 3.28
C GLY A 509 -7.77 -18.84 4.70
N LYS A 510 -7.28 -20.01 5.11
CA LYS A 510 -6.77 -20.19 6.49
C LYS A 510 -5.34 -19.69 6.68
N MET A 511 -4.59 -19.48 5.62
CA MET A 511 -3.19 -19.05 5.68
C MET A 511 -2.87 -18.09 4.54
N SER A 512 -2.11 -17.06 4.84
CA SER A 512 -1.61 -16.08 3.88
C SER A 512 -0.17 -15.72 4.24
N MET A 513 0.71 -15.67 3.23
CA MET A 513 2.13 -15.36 3.43
C MET A 513 2.68 -14.63 2.21
N THR A 514 3.06 -13.37 2.41
CA THR A 514 3.52 -12.47 1.36
C THR A 514 4.98 -12.08 1.60
N ASN A 515 5.84 -12.38 0.61
CA ASN A 515 7.26 -12.07 0.70
C ASN A 515 7.81 -11.52 -0.62
N LEU A 516 8.60 -10.46 -0.54
CA LEU A 516 9.43 -9.99 -1.66
C LEU A 516 10.60 -10.93 -1.87
N VAL A 517 11.03 -11.03 -3.12
CA VAL A 517 12.25 -11.73 -3.55
C VAL A 517 12.91 -10.94 -4.67
N PHE A 518 14.24 -10.99 -4.76
CA PHE A 518 14.99 -10.27 -5.79
C PHE A 518 16.03 -11.19 -6.44
N PRO A 519 15.57 -12.24 -7.17
CA PRO A 519 16.49 -13.15 -7.85
C PRO A 519 17.23 -12.45 -8.99
N SER A 520 18.48 -12.81 -9.21
CA SER A 520 19.27 -12.23 -10.32
C SER A 520 18.75 -12.69 -11.69
N LYS A 521 18.10 -13.85 -11.72
CA LYS A 521 17.34 -14.38 -12.86
C LYS A 521 16.02 -14.97 -12.36
N PRO A 522 14.96 -14.94 -13.14
CA PRO A 522 13.70 -15.58 -12.74
C PRO A 522 13.89 -17.04 -12.32
N TYR A 523 13.15 -17.47 -11.32
CA TYR A 523 13.09 -18.90 -10.98
C TYR A 523 12.47 -19.65 -12.15
N ASN A 524 13.11 -20.72 -12.58
CA ASN A 524 12.70 -21.49 -13.74
C ASN A 524 12.58 -23.00 -13.47
N LYS A 525 12.84 -23.41 -12.23
CA LYS A 525 12.76 -24.80 -11.83
C LYS A 525 11.89 -24.97 -10.60
N VAL A 526 10.97 -25.95 -10.66
CA VAL A 526 10.13 -26.37 -9.54
C VAL A 526 10.49 -27.78 -9.11
N THR A 527 10.65 -27.98 -7.82
CA THR A 527 10.73 -29.31 -7.21
C THR A 527 9.68 -29.41 -6.13
N VAL A 528 8.82 -30.44 -6.21
CA VAL A 528 7.83 -30.74 -5.17
C VAL A 528 8.13 -32.13 -4.62
N LYS A 529 8.47 -32.21 -3.33
CA LYS A 529 8.71 -33.47 -2.63
C LYS A 529 7.57 -33.72 -1.65
N GLY A 530 7.17 -34.96 -1.47
CA GLY A 530 6.12 -35.36 -0.53
C GLY A 530 4.76 -35.49 -1.19
N LYS A 531 3.70 -35.09 -0.46
CA LYS A 531 2.30 -35.35 -0.83
C LYS A 531 1.66 -34.16 -1.58
N GLY A 532 2.38 -33.58 -2.53
CA GLY A 532 1.90 -32.47 -3.33
C GLY A 532 1.95 -32.72 -4.83
N LYS A 533 0.94 -32.24 -5.56
CA LYS A 533 0.90 -32.22 -7.02
C LYS A 533 0.57 -30.81 -7.46
N TYR A 534 1.21 -30.32 -8.53
CA TYR A 534 1.05 -28.92 -8.93
C TYR A 534 0.66 -28.75 -10.39
N GLN A 535 0.09 -27.59 -10.66
CA GLN A 535 -0.14 -27.06 -12.01
C GLN A 535 0.21 -25.57 -12.00
N ILE A 536 0.63 -25.06 -13.14
CA ILE A 536 1.04 -23.64 -13.28
C ILE A 536 0.19 -23.00 -14.38
N TYR A 537 -0.35 -21.83 -14.07
CA TYR A 537 -1.06 -20.96 -15.01
C TYR A 537 -0.25 -19.67 -15.18
N ASP A 538 0.01 -19.29 -16.44
CA ASP A 538 0.61 -17.98 -16.68
C ASP A 538 -0.37 -16.87 -16.35
N ILE A 539 0.15 -15.74 -15.91
CA ILE A 539 -0.61 -14.50 -15.71
C ILE A 539 0.09 -13.39 -16.52
N LYS A 540 -0.69 -12.70 -17.36
CA LYS A 540 -0.16 -11.65 -18.23
C LYS A 540 -0.77 -10.30 -17.92
#